data_84c180eb0ee389fba9a92a6cb6a7dc52
#
_entry.id   84c180eb0ee389fba9a92a6cb6a7dc52
#
_cell.length_a   1.000
_cell.length_b   1.000
_cell.length_c   1.000
_cell.angle_alpha   90.00
_cell.angle_beta   90.00
_cell.angle_gamma   90.00
#
_symmetry.space_group_name_H-M   'P 1'
#
loop_
_entity.id
_entity.type
_entity.pdbx_description
1 polymer ?
#
loop_
_entity_poly.entity_id
_entity_poly.type
_entity_poly.pdbx_seq_one_letter_code
_entity_poly.pdbx_strand_id
1 'polypeptide(L)'
;STRIADTAKGEAAEFIETTYGSAFSAHGGKKIKNAQGAQDAHEAVRPTSVMRTPEEMEKYLDKDQLKLYRLIWSRFVASQMTPAILDTMKVTLQQNGVIFIANGSKIKFKGFMQVYVEGRDDGKEDKENILPELNEGDVVQSISIEPKQHFTQPPARFSEATLIKTLEENGVGRPSTYAPTLETIQRRYYVKLTQKRFEPTELGEIVNSLIEEFFPQIVDTHFTAEMESSLDSIEAGKQEWIKVVDQFY
;
A
#
# COMPACT_ATOMS: atom_id res chain seq x y z
N SER A 1 -1.43 8.82 -10.24
CA SER A 1 -2.71 8.59 -10.95
C SER A 1 -3.08 7.11 -10.91
N THR A 2 -4.37 6.81 -10.78
CA THR A 2 -4.94 5.45 -10.83
C THR A 2 -5.63 5.15 -12.17
N ARG A 3 -5.68 6.13 -13.09
CA ARG A 3 -6.27 5.98 -14.40
C ARG A 3 -5.43 5.05 -15.29
N ILE A 4 -6.08 4.18 -16.03
CA ILE A 4 -5.48 3.28 -17.01
C ILE A 4 -6.24 3.42 -18.32
N ALA A 5 -5.53 3.49 -19.47
CA ALA A 5 -6.13 3.54 -20.79
C ALA A 5 -6.97 2.29 -21.06
N ASP A 6 -8.12 2.45 -21.72
CA ASP A 6 -9.02 1.32 -21.97
C ASP A 6 -8.42 0.29 -22.93
N THR A 7 -7.56 0.70 -23.84
CA THR A 7 -6.77 -0.21 -24.69
C THR A 7 -5.87 -1.13 -23.86
N ALA A 8 -5.20 -0.58 -22.83
CA ALA A 8 -4.34 -1.36 -21.95
C ALA A 8 -5.15 -2.32 -21.04
N LYS A 9 -6.34 -1.91 -20.61
CA LYS A 9 -7.26 -2.81 -19.87
C LYS A 9 -7.74 -3.95 -20.75
N GLY A 10 -8.06 -3.67 -22.03
CA GLY A 10 -8.48 -4.69 -23.00
C GLY A 10 -7.38 -5.73 -23.25
N GLU A 11 -6.14 -5.26 -23.53
CA GLU A 11 -4.98 -6.14 -23.71
C GLU A 11 -4.71 -7.00 -22.47
N ALA A 12 -4.81 -6.39 -21.27
CA ALA A 12 -4.62 -7.11 -20.02
C ALA A 12 -5.71 -8.16 -19.79
N ALA A 13 -6.96 -7.88 -20.08
CA ALA A 13 -8.06 -8.83 -19.97
C ALA A 13 -7.84 -10.04 -20.89
N GLU A 14 -7.50 -9.80 -22.16
CA GLU A 14 -7.18 -10.86 -23.13
C GLU A 14 -6.00 -11.72 -22.67
N PHE A 15 -4.92 -11.09 -22.19
CA PHE A 15 -3.76 -11.79 -21.65
C PHE A 15 -4.15 -12.68 -20.46
N ILE A 16 -4.91 -12.13 -19.50
CA ILE A 16 -5.33 -12.86 -18.30
C ILE A 16 -6.22 -14.04 -18.66
N GLU A 17 -7.19 -13.85 -19.54
CA GLU A 17 -8.11 -14.91 -19.97
C GLU A 17 -7.38 -16.03 -20.71
N THR A 18 -6.44 -15.68 -21.57
CA THR A 18 -5.65 -16.65 -22.34
C THR A 18 -4.67 -17.43 -21.46
N THR A 19 -4.04 -16.74 -20.50
CA THR A 19 -2.95 -17.32 -19.70
C THR A 19 -3.46 -18.05 -18.45
N TYR A 20 -4.46 -17.47 -17.76
CA TYR A 20 -4.92 -17.95 -16.46
C TYR A 20 -6.37 -18.45 -16.48
N GLY A 21 -7.12 -18.12 -17.53
CA GLY A 21 -8.54 -18.45 -17.67
C GLY A 21 -9.47 -17.30 -17.30
N SER A 22 -10.71 -17.37 -17.82
CA SER A 22 -11.73 -16.31 -17.69
C SER A 22 -12.11 -15.99 -16.23
N ALA A 23 -12.01 -16.97 -15.32
CA ALA A 23 -12.29 -16.77 -13.90
C ALA A 23 -11.34 -15.76 -13.24
N PHE A 24 -10.15 -15.54 -13.80
CA PHE A 24 -9.15 -14.61 -13.29
C PHE A 24 -9.30 -13.19 -13.84
N SER A 25 -10.07 -12.97 -14.90
CA SER A 25 -10.26 -11.65 -15.51
C SER A 25 -11.36 -10.88 -14.80
N ALA A 26 -11.05 -9.66 -14.38
CA ALA A 26 -12.02 -8.75 -13.76
C ALA A 26 -12.82 -7.91 -14.80
N HIS A 27 -12.71 -8.23 -16.10
CA HIS A 27 -13.42 -7.54 -17.20
C HIS A 27 -13.32 -6.00 -17.09
N GLY A 28 -12.09 -5.48 -17.07
CA GLY A 28 -11.84 -4.03 -17.02
C GLY A 28 -11.35 -3.49 -15.68
N GLY A 29 -10.97 -4.39 -14.76
CA GLY A 29 -10.33 -4.05 -13.49
C GLY A 29 -11.32 -3.59 -12.41
N LYS A 30 -10.84 -3.50 -11.18
CA LYS A 30 -11.57 -2.85 -10.10
C LYS A 30 -11.78 -1.37 -10.44
N LYS A 31 -13.00 -0.86 -10.27
CA LYS A 31 -13.23 0.59 -10.22
C LYS A 31 -12.55 1.11 -8.94
N ILE A 32 -11.29 1.52 -9.07
CA ILE A 32 -10.60 2.22 -8.00
C ILE A 32 -11.21 3.62 -7.98
N LYS A 33 -11.79 4.02 -6.85
CA LYS A 33 -12.19 5.42 -6.66
C LYS A 33 -10.92 6.25 -6.71
N ASN A 34 -10.88 7.24 -7.59
CA ASN A 34 -9.78 8.21 -7.60
C ASN A 34 -9.71 8.84 -6.21
N ALA A 35 -8.53 8.84 -5.61
CA ALA A 35 -8.28 9.61 -4.40
C ALA A 35 -8.54 11.08 -4.71
N GLN A 36 -9.06 11.84 -3.75
CA GLN A 36 -9.13 13.30 -3.86
C GLN A 36 -7.71 13.82 -4.14
N GLY A 37 -7.56 14.66 -5.17
CA GLY A 37 -6.26 15.17 -5.59
C GLY A 37 -5.50 14.31 -6.59
N ALA A 38 -6.13 13.29 -7.19
CA ALA A 38 -5.53 12.56 -8.31
C ALA A 38 -5.38 13.49 -9.52
N GLN A 39 -4.14 13.63 -10.02
CA GLN A 39 -3.87 14.36 -11.27
C GLN A 39 -4.41 13.55 -12.45
N ASP A 40 -5.62 13.89 -12.92
CA ASP A 40 -6.32 13.16 -14.00
C ASP A 40 -5.60 13.22 -15.36
N ALA A 41 -4.66 14.16 -15.52
CA ALA A 41 -3.85 14.27 -16.73
C ALA A 41 -2.85 13.11 -16.91
N HIS A 42 -2.54 12.36 -15.84
CA HIS A 42 -1.54 11.30 -15.87
C HIS A 42 -2.19 9.91 -15.87
N GLU A 43 -1.52 8.96 -16.51
CA GLU A 43 -1.84 7.54 -16.45
C GLU A 43 -1.03 6.85 -15.34
N ALA A 44 -1.58 5.79 -14.76
CA ALA A 44 -0.85 4.95 -13.83
C ALA A 44 0.36 4.29 -14.49
N VAL A 45 1.43 4.08 -13.72
CA VAL A 45 2.62 3.37 -14.21
C VAL A 45 2.24 1.93 -14.56
N ARG A 46 2.52 1.53 -15.79
CA ARG A 46 2.22 0.20 -16.33
C ARG A 46 3.25 -0.21 -17.38
N PRO A 47 3.35 -1.51 -17.74
CA PRO A 47 4.12 -1.92 -18.90
C PRO A 47 3.49 -1.35 -20.19
N THR A 48 4.31 -1.12 -21.21
CA THR A 48 3.83 -0.69 -22.54
C THR A 48 2.87 -1.72 -23.14
N SER A 49 3.17 -3.01 -22.95
CA SER A 49 2.34 -4.14 -23.33
C SER A 49 2.50 -5.26 -22.31
N VAL A 50 1.40 -5.88 -21.89
CA VAL A 50 1.41 -7.03 -20.97
C VAL A 50 1.95 -8.30 -21.64
N MET A 51 1.91 -8.37 -22.96
CA MET A 51 2.45 -9.49 -23.73
C MET A 51 3.97 -9.62 -23.60
N ARG A 52 4.66 -8.54 -23.22
CA ARG A 52 6.08 -8.56 -22.89
C ARG A 52 6.28 -9.01 -21.46
N THR A 53 6.24 -10.30 -21.22
CA THR A 53 6.38 -10.85 -19.87
C THR A 53 7.78 -10.59 -19.29
N PRO A 54 7.95 -10.55 -17.97
CA PRO A 54 9.25 -10.40 -17.34
C PRO A 54 10.28 -11.45 -17.79
N GLU A 55 9.83 -12.66 -18.07
CA GLU A 55 10.66 -13.76 -18.55
C GLU A 55 11.19 -13.49 -19.98
N GLU A 56 10.36 -12.94 -20.85
CA GLU A 56 10.78 -12.56 -22.21
C GLU A 56 11.71 -11.34 -22.20
N MET A 57 11.51 -10.44 -21.23
CA MET A 57 12.31 -9.22 -21.12
C MET A 57 13.67 -9.42 -20.45
N GLU A 58 13.91 -10.55 -19.80
CA GLU A 58 15.16 -10.84 -19.09
C GLU A 58 16.42 -10.67 -19.98
N LYS A 59 16.32 -11.03 -21.26
CA LYS A 59 17.43 -10.90 -22.21
C LYS A 59 17.73 -9.46 -22.67
N TYR A 60 16.86 -8.52 -22.37
CA TYR A 60 16.98 -7.11 -22.80
C TYR A 60 17.27 -6.14 -21.66
N LEU A 61 17.07 -6.56 -20.41
CA LEU A 61 17.14 -5.71 -19.22
C LEU A 61 18.30 -6.16 -18.32
N ASP A 62 18.96 -5.22 -17.68
CA ASP A 62 19.85 -5.53 -16.58
C ASP A 62 19.08 -6.01 -15.33
N LYS A 63 19.80 -6.45 -14.29
CA LYS A 63 19.19 -7.05 -13.09
C LYS A 63 18.24 -6.09 -12.36
N ASP A 64 18.60 -4.81 -12.25
CA ASP A 64 17.80 -3.83 -11.52
C ASP A 64 16.59 -3.39 -12.35
N GLN A 65 16.79 -3.20 -13.66
CA GLN A 65 15.71 -2.93 -14.60
C GLN A 65 14.69 -4.07 -14.62
N LEU A 66 15.16 -5.33 -14.70
CA LEU A 66 14.27 -6.49 -14.70
C LEU A 66 13.48 -6.62 -13.42
N LYS A 67 14.09 -6.35 -12.26
CA LYS A 67 13.43 -6.37 -10.96
C LYS A 67 12.32 -5.33 -10.89
N LEU A 68 12.60 -4.10 -11.33
CA LEU A 68 11.62 -3.03 -11.39
C LEU A 68 10.51 -3.33 -12.39
N TYR A 69 10.88 -3.81 -13.59
CA TYR A 69 9.92 -4.19 -14.63
C TYR A 69 8.97 -5.29 -14.14
N ARG A 70 9.50 -6.33 -13.50
CA ARG A 70 8.72 -7.42 -12.91
C ARG A 70 7.71 -6.89 -11.89
N LEU A 71 8.13 -5.97 -11.02
CA LEU A 71 7.23 -5.35 -10.06
C LEU A 71 6.09 -4.58 -10.74
N ILE A 72 6.42 -3.71 -11.70
CA ILE A 72 5.43 -2.91 -12.44
C ILE A 72 4.46 -3.82 -13.19
N TRP A 73 4.98 -4.80 -13.91
CA TRP A 73 4.20 -5.75 -14.70
C TRP A 73 3.25 -6.56 -13.81
N SER A 74 3.78 -7.16 -12.75
CA SER A 74 2.99 -8.01 -11.84
C SER A 74 1.89 -7.20 -11.13
N ARG A 75 2.20 -6.00 -10.65
CA ARG A 75 1.19 -5.13 -10.01
C ARG A 75 0.11 -4.68 -10.99
N PHE A 76 0.51 -4.34 -12.22
CA PHE A 76 -0.45 -3.95 -13.25
C PHE A 76 -1.39 -5.11 -13.59
N VAL A 77 -0.85 -6.29 -13.92
CA VAL A 77 -1.67 -7.48 -14.24
C VAL A 77 -2.58 -7.84 -13.08
N ALA A 78 -2.04 -7.92 -11.86
CA ALA A 78 -2.82 -8.21 -10.66
C ALA A 78 -3.97 -7.22 -10.43
N SER A 79 -3.78 -5.94 -10.77
CA SER A 79 -4.83 -4.92 -10.65
C SER A 79 -6.02 -5.15 -11.59
N GLN A 80 -5.82 -5.88 -12.69
CA GLN A 80 -6.85 -6.23 -13.68
C GLN A 80 -7.46 -7.63 -13.41
N MET A 81 -6.98 -8.35 -12.39
CA MET A 81 -7.46 -9.68 -12.02
C MET A 81 -8.57 -9.63 -10.97
N THR A 82 -9.33 -10.72 -10.89
CA THR A 82 -10.36 -10.92 -9.86
C THR A 82 -9.73 -11.02 -8.47
N PRO A 83 -10.46 -10.62 -7.41
CA PRO A 83 -10.00 -10.78 -6.03
C PRO A 83 -9.73 -12.23 -5.67
N ALA A 84 -8.79 -12.44 -4.74
CA ALA A 84 -8.63 -13.72 -4.09
C ALA A 84 -9.84 -14.01 -3.17
N ILE A 85 -10.20 -15.29 -3.06
CA ILE A 85 -11.26 -15.75 -2.17
C ILE A 85 -10.61 -16.61 -1.10
N LEU A 86 -10.82 -16.24 0.17
CA LEU A 86 -10.34 -16.98 1.32
C LEU A 86 -11.52 -17.54 2.10
N ASP A 87 -11.45 -18.81 2.44
CA ASP A 87 -12.33 -19.41 3.44
C ASP A 87 -11.67 -19.17 4.82
N THR A 88 -12.39 -18.53 5.73
CA THR A 88 -11.90 -18.23 7.08
C THR A 88 -12.72 -19.01 8.09
N MET A 89 -12.04 -19.58 9.10
CA MET A 89 -12.65 -20.30 10.20
C MET A 89 -12.21 -19.68 11.52
N LYS A 90 -13.18 -19.44 12.40
CA LYS A 90 -12.92 -19.07 13.78
C LYS A 90 -13.48 -20.16 14.68
N VAL A 91 -12.61 -20.83 15.41
CA VAL A 91 -12.97 -21.85 16.39
C VAL A 91 -12.90 -21.24 17.77
N THR A 92 -13.96 -21.41 18.56
CA THR A 92 -14.02 -21.02 19.97
C THR A 92 -14.17 -22.27 20.80
N LEU A 93 -13.19 -22.57 21.64
CA LEU A 93 -13.23 -23.68 22.60
C LEU A 93 -13.49 -23.11 23.98
N GLN A 94 -14.37 -23.76 24.76
CA GLN A 94 -14.69 -23.31 26.11
C GLN A 94 -14.59 -24.48 27.08
N GLN A 95 -13.91 -24.25 28.21
CA GLN A 95 -13.86 -25.19 29.33
C GLN A 95 -13.75 -24.42 30.63
N ASN A 96 -14.63 -24.74 31.59
CA ASN A 96 -14.60 -24.16 32.93
C ASN A 96 -14.55 -22.62 32.97
N GLY A 97 -15.26 -21.95 32.03
CA GLY A 97 -15.28 -20.49 31.94
C GLY A 97 -14.09 -19.87 31.20
N VAL A 98 -13.09 -20.67 30.83
CA VAL A 98 -11.96 -20.19 30.00
C VAL A 98 -12.25 -20.40 28.55
N ILE A 99 -11.98 -19.37 27.73
CA ILE A 99 -12.20 -19.35 26.29
C ILE A 99 -10.87 -19.36 25.56
N PHE A 100 -10.71 -20.30 24.62
CA PHE A 100 -9.60 -20.35 23.68
C PHE A 100 -10.12 -20.06 22.27
N ILE A 101 -9.39 -19.26 21.51
CA ILE A 101 -9.77 -18.88 20.13
C ILE A 101 -8.65 -19.30 19.19
N ALA A 102 -9.01 -20.03 18.14
CA ALA A 102 -8.15 -20.32 17.01
C ALA A 102 -8.77 -19.74 15.73
N ASN A 103 -7.93 -19.08 14.93
CA ASN A 103 -8.35 -18.55 13.62
C ASN A 103 -7.57 -19.29 12.54
N GLY A 104 -8.29 -19.75 11.52
CA GLY A 104 -7.73 -20.40 10.35
C GLY A 104 -8.13 -19.67 9.08
N SER A 105 -7.31 -19.78 8.04
CA SER A 105 -7.64 -19.33 6.70
C SER A 105 -7.02 -20.25 5.66
N LYS A 106 -7.76 -20.48 4.58
CA LYS A 106 -7.35 -21.26 3.43
C LYS A 106 -7.71 -20.50 2.16
N ILE A 107 -6.79 -20.44 1.22
CA ILE A 107 -7.06 -19.83 -0.08
C ILE A 107 -7.95 -20.78 -0.88
N LYS A 108 -9.20 -20.37 -1.14
CA LYS A 108 -10.14 -21.09 -1.99
C LYS A 108 -9.91 -20.80 -3.47
N PHE A 109 -9.61 -19.55 -3.77
CA PHE A 109 -9.30 -19.10 -5.12
C PHE A 109 -8.22 -18.00 -5.04
N LYS A 110 -7.14 -18.18 -5.78
CA LYS A 110 -5.99 -17.26 -5.71
C LYS A 110 -6.26 -15.88 -6.29
N GLY A 111 -7.10 -15.78 -7.35
CA GLY A 111 -7.34 -14.51 -8.01
C GLY A 111 -6.03 -13.81 -8.37
N PHE A 112 -5.91 -12.51 -8.07
CA PHE A 112 -4.71 -11.70 -8.31
C PHE A 112 -3.44 -12.24 -7.61
N MET A 113 -3.59 -12.98 -6.52
CA MET A 113 -2.45 -13.60 -5.81
C MET A 113 -1.71 -14.65 -6.64
N GLN A 114 -2.26 -15.05 -7.80
CA GLN A 114 -1.58 -15.92 -8.75
C GLN A 114 -0.36 -15.23 -9.37
N VAL A 115 -0.40 -13.90 -9.50
CA VAL A 115 0.64 -13.08 -10.16
C VAL A 115 1.44 -12.25 -9.17
N TYR A 116 0.77 -11.74 -8.15
CA TYR A 116 1.38 -10.80 -7.20
C TYR A 116 0.89 -11.02 -5.77
N VAL A 117 1.83 -11.18 -4.87
CA VAL A 117 1.60 -11.15 -3.43
C VAL A 117 2.44 -10.00 -2.86
N GLU A 118 1.78 -9.05 -2.20
CA GLU A 118 2.46 -7.90 -1.62
C GLU A 118 3.29 -8.33 -0.41
N GLY A 119 4.57 -7.96 -0.42
CA GLY A 119 5.43 -8.14 0.74
C GLY A 119 5.02 -7.19 1.87
N ARG A 120 4.95 -7.70 3.09
CA ARG A 120 4.64 -6.88 4.27
C ARG A 120 5.92 -6.36 4.90
N ASP A 121 5.93 -5.06 5.26
CA ASP A 121 7.06 -4.41 5.93
C ASP A 121 7.32 -4.95 7.35
N ASP A 122 6.34 -5.66 7.95
CA ASP A 122 6.46 -6.27 9.27
C ASP A 122 7.10 -7.67 9.25
N GLY A 123 7.49 -8.16 8.07
CA GLY A 123 8.13 -9.47 7.88
C GLY A 123 7.22 -10.67 8.18
N LYS A 124 5.93 -10.44 8.42
CA LYS A 124 4.97 -11.51 8.61
C LYS A 124 4.48 -11.98 7.25
N GLU A 125 4.74 -13.22 6.91
CA GLU A 125 4.11 -13.88 5.79
C GLU A 125 2.67 -14.26 6.18
N ASP A 126 1.71 -13.99 5.31
CA ASP A 126 0.36 -14.53 5.45
C ASP A 126 0.39 -16.03 5.14
N LYS A 127 0.85 -16.82 6.12
CA LYS A 127 0.83 -18.29 6.00
C LYS A 127 -0.60 -18.78 6.12
N GLU A 128 -0.96 -19.70 5.26
CA GLU A 128 -2.20 -20.45 5.44
C GLU A 128 -2.15 -21.15 6.81
N ASN A 129 -3.09 -20.80 7.67
CA ASN A 129 -3.29 -21.47 8.93
C ASN A 129 -4.53 -22.37 8.79
N ILE A 130 -4.29 -23.60 8.34
CA ILE A 130 -5.37 -24.55 8.10
C ILE A 130 -5.73 -25.23 9.41
N LEU A 131 -6.93 -24.97 9.89
CA LEU A 131 -7.52 -25.70 11.02
C LEU A 131 -8.20 -26.98 10.51
N PRO A 132 -8.25 -28.05 11.34
CA PRO A 132 -9.03 -29.23 11.03
C PRO A 132 -10.52 -28.87 10.93
N GLU A 133 -11.29 -29.70 10.23
CA GLU A 133 -12.74 -29.56 10.20
C GLU A 133 -13.30 -29.88 11.60
N LEU A 134 -14.01 -28.92 12.18
CA LEU A 134 -14.63 -29.00 13.48
C LEU A 134 -16.10 -28.55 13.36
N ASN A 135 -16.98 -29.24 14.10
CA ASN A 135 -18.39 -28.90 14.19
C ASN A 135 -18.72 -28.36 15.58
N GLU A 136 -19.80 -27.64 15.68
CA GLU A 136 -20.33 -27.20 16.97
C GLU A 136 -20.69 -28.40 17.85
N GLY A 137 -20.16 -28.42 19.06
CA GLY A 137 -20.33 -29.52 20.01
C GLY A 137 -19.23 -30.57 19.98
N ASP A 138 -18.27 -30.49 19.04
CA ASP A 138 -17.12 -31.40 19.04
C ASP A 138 -16.29 -31.22 20.32
N VAL A 139 -15.85 -32.34 20.88
CA VAL A 139 -14.97 -32.35 22.08
C VAL A 139 -13.53 -32.55 21.66
N VAL A 140 -12.70 -31.55 21.95
CA VAL A 140 -11.26 -31.56 21.64
C VAL A 140 -10.45 -31.83 22.90
N GLN A 141 -9.53 -32.80 22.84
CA GLN A 141 -8.67 -33.13 23.95
C GLN A 141 -7.46 -32.16 23.99
N SER A 142 -7.25 -31.50 25.14
CA SER A 142 -6.02 -30.70 25.36
C SER A 142 -4.83 -31.63 25.54
N ILE A 143 -3.77 -31.43 24.75
CA ILE A 143 -2.51 -32.18 24.85
C ILE A 143 -1.56 -31.42 25.78
N SER A 144 -1.45 -30.10 25.62
CA SER A 144 -0.62 -29.23 26.44
C SER A 144 -1.14 -27.81 26.46
N ILE A 145 -0.89 -27.07 27.50
CA ILE A 145 -1.15 -25.65 27.60
C ILE A 145 0.18 -24.96 27.93
N GLU A 146 0.69 -24.17 27.01
CA GLU A 146 1.93 -23.42 27.17
C GLU A 146 1.62 -21.94 27.41
N PRO A 147 1.83 -21.42 28.63
CA PRO A 147 1.69 -20.00 28.89
C PRO A 147 2.84 -19.24 28.26
N LYS A 148 2.52 -18.19 27.46
CA LYS A 148 3.52 -17.29 26.88
C LYS A 148 3.20 -15.86 27.26
N GLN A 149 4.17 -15.18 27.84
CA GLN A 149 4.03 -13.76 28.15
C GLN A 149 4.33 -12.94 26.89
N HIS A 150 3.44 -12.00 26.59
CA HIS A 150 3.60 -11.06 25.48
C HIS A 150 3.42 -9.64 26.03
N PHE A 151 4.16 -8.71 25.44
CA PHE A 151 4.03 -7.28 25.71
C PHE A 151 3.55 -6.57 24.47
N THR A 152 2.70 -5.57 24.65
CA THR A 152 2.34 -4.66 23.55
C THR A 152 3.60 -3.93 23.08
N GLN A 153 3.73 -3.79 21.79
CA GLN A 153 4.83 -3.04 21.18
C GLN A 153 4.30 -1.67 20.69
N PRO A 154 5.11 -0.62 20.76
CA PRO A 154 4.74 0.65 20.16
C PRO A 154 4.56 0.50 18.65
N PRO A 155 3.86 1.44 17.97
CA PRO A 155 3.80 1.46 16.53
C PRO A 155 5.22 1.45 15.94
N ALA A 156 5.41 0.70 14.86
CA ALA A 156 6.69 0.67 14.18
C ALA A 156 7.01 2.03 13.59
N ARG A 157 8.30 2.41 13.58
CA ARG A 157 8.75 3.60 12.86
C ARG A 157 8.44 3.50 11.38
N PHE A 158 8.25 4.64 10.72
CA PHE A 158 7.93 4.69 9.29
C PHE A 158 9.05 4.07 8.45
N SER A 159 8.66 3.23 7.50
CA SER A 159 9.45 2.97 6.30
C SER A 159 9.15 4.03 5.23
N GLU A 160 9.91 4.07 4.14
CA GLU A 160 9.61 4.96 3.01
C GLU A 160 8.18 4.75 2.51
N ALA A 161 7.75 3.49 2.35
CA ALA A 161 6.41 3.15 1.89
C ALA A 161 5.32 3.57 2.86
N THR A 162 5.50 3.32 4.16
CA THR A 162 4.47 3.69 5.17
C THR A 162 4.41 5.20 5.39
N LEU A 163 5.53 5.93 5.25
CA LEU A 163 5.51 7.38 5.31
C LEU A 163 4.77 7.99 4.12
N ILE A 164 5.04 7.53 2.89
CA ILE A 164 4.31 7.96 1.69
C ILE A 164 2.82 7.69 1.85
N LYS A 165 2.44 6.51 2.31
CA LYS A 165 1.05 6.17 2.55
C LYS A 165 0.38 7.12 3.54
N THR A 166 1.05 7.45 4.64
CA THR A 166 0.52 8.39 5.64
C THR A 166 0.42 9.81 5.10
N LEU A 167 1.38 10.27 4.29
CA LEU A 167 1.32 11.55 3.62
C LEU A 167 0.10 11.61 2.67
N GLU A 168 -0.10 10.56 1.86
CA GLU A 168 -1.23 10.44 0.95
C GLU A 168 -2.58 10.43 1.69
N GLU A 169 -2.69 9.64 2.76
CA GLU A 169 -3.91 9.55 3.59
C GLU A 169 -4.28 10.88 4.25
N ASN A 170 -3.29 11.72 4.57
CA ASN A 170 -3.49 13.05 5.13
C ASN A 170 -3.58 14.16 4.06
N GLY A 171 -3.50 13.84 2.78
CA GLY A 171 -3.57 14.83 1.69
C GLY A 171 -2.34 15.72 1.55
N VAL A 172 -1.22 15.33 2.17
CA VAL A 172 0.04 16.08 2.16
C VAL A 172 0.94 15.58 1.03
N GLY A 173 1.29 16.48 0.12
CA GLY A 173 2.09 16.16 -1.06
C GLY A 173 1.29 15.53 -2.20
N ARG A 174 2.00 15.23 -3.28
CA ARG A 174 1.45 14.63 -4.52
C ARG A 174 2.43 13.56 -5.01
N PRO A 175 2.06 12.68 -5.95
CA PRO A 175 2.95 11.65 -6.47
C PRO A 175 4.31 12.17 -6.94
N SER A 176 4.35 13.37 -7.49
CA SER A 176 5.60 14.02 -7.95
C SER A 176 6.50 14.54 -6.82
N THR A 177 5.97 14.74 -5.61
CA THR A 177 6.69 15.34 -4.49
C THR A 177 7.08 14.35 -3.39
N TYR A 178 6.48 13.16 -3.31
CA TYR A 178 6.78 12.20 -2.25
C TYR A 178 8.26 11.80 -2.22
N ALA A 179 8.81 11.32 -3.33
CA ALA A 179 10.21 10.89 -3.38
C ALA A 179 11.19 12.05 -3.12
N PRO A 180 11.05 13.24 -3.74
CA PRO A 180 11.89 14.41 -3.40
C PRO A 180 11.80 14.83 -1.93
N THR A 181 10.65 14.70 -1.29
CA THR A 181 10.47 15.00 0.14
C THR A 181 11.29 14.04 1.00
N LEU A 182 11.16 12.73 0.75
CA LEU A 182 11.90 11.70 1.47
C LEU A 182 13.43 11.86 1.28
N GLU A 183 13.86 12.16 0.06
CA GLU A 183 15.27 12.45 -0.21
C GLU A 183 15.74 13.71 0.53
N THR A 184 14.93 14.75 0.58
CA THR A 184 15.29 16.02 1.22
C THR A 184 15.47 15.87 2.72
N ILE A 185 14.58 15.19 3.43
CA ILE A 185 14.70 14.98 4.88
C ILE A 185 15.94 14.15 5.25
N GLN A 186 16.33 13.21 4.39
CA GLN A 186 17.55 12.42 4.56
C GLN A 186 18.80 13.25 4.23
N ARG A 187 18.82 13.96 3.09
CA ARG A 187 19.95 14.80 2.67
C ARG A 187 20.25 15.92 3.65
N ARG A 188 19.22 16.46 4.32
CA ARG A 188 19.37 17.48 5.37
C ARG A 188 19.70 16.90 6.73
N TYR A 189 19.88 15.59 6.82
CA TYR A 189 20.16 14.88 8.08
C TYR A 189 19.10 15.12 9.18
N TYR A 190 17.85 15.39 8.80
CA TYR A 190 16.75 15.46 9.78
C TYR A 190 16.34 14.06 10.25
N VAL A 191 16.48 13.08 9.36
CA VAL A 191 16.28 11.66 9.64
C VAL A 191 17.42 10.83 9.07
N LYS A 192 17.66 9.66 9.67
CA LYS A 192 18.52 8.61 9.12
C LYS A 192 17.69 7.36 8.86
N LEU A 193 18.09 6.56 7.88
CA LEU A 193 17.45 5.29 7.56
C LEU A 193 18.22 4.14 8.25
N THR A 194 17.61 3.53 9.28
CA THR A 194 18.15 2.39 10.02
C THR A 194 17.25 1.18 9.79
N GLN A 195 17.78 0.08 9.28
CA GLN A 195 17.00 -1.13 8.98
C GLN A 195 15.73 -0.84 8.14
N LYS A 196 15.87 0.00 7.12
CA LYS A 196 14.77 0.48 6.25
C LYS A 196 13.67 1.27 6.97
N ARG A 197 13.95 1.83 8.14
CA ARG A 197 13.01 2.67 8.90
C ARG A 197 13.66 4.02 9.23
N PHE A 198 12.85 5.07 9.18
CA PHE A 198 13.28 6.41 9.52
C PHE A 198 13.41 6.57 11.02
N GLU A 199 14.54 7.11 11.44
CA GLU A 199 14.77 7.56 12.80
C GLU A 199 15.12 9.05 12.78
N PRO A 200 14.49 9.89 13.60
CA PRO A 200 14.90 11.28 13.72
C PRO A 200 16.34 11.36 14.24
N THR A 201 17.05 12.39 13.81
CA THR A 201 18.36 12.76 14.36
C THR A 201 18.17 13.86 15.38
N GLU A 202 19.19 14.11 16.21
CA GLU A 202 19.19 15.24 17.13
C GLU A 202 18.96 16.58 16.40
N LEU A 203 19.59 16.77 15.23
CA LEU A 203 19.35 17.95 14.39
C LEU A 203 17.88 18.02 13.95
N GLY A 204 17.30 16.91 13.53
CA GLY A 204 15.90 16.85 13.12
C GLY A 204 14.96 17.23 14.26
N GLU A 205 15.19 16.72 15.45
CA GLU A 205 14.40 17.03 16.65
C GLU A 205 14.49 18.52 17.02
N ILE A 206 15.71 19.11 17.01
CA ILE A 206 15.91 20.53 17.28
C ILE A 206 15.20 21.40 16.25
N VAL A 207 15.37 21.10 14.95
CA VAL A 207 14.73 21.86 13.87
C VAL A 207 13.21 21.76 13.97
N ASN A 208 12.68 20.56 14.22
CA ASN A 208 11.23 20.36 14.37
C ASN A 208 10.68 21.18 15.54
N SER A 209 11.35 21.14 16.72
CA SER A 209 10.92 21.90 17.89
C SER A 209 10.93 23.41 17.65
N LEU A 210 11.96 23.92 16.96
CA LEU A 210 12.04 25.35 16.61
C LEU A 210 10.91 25.76 15.65
N ILE A 211 10.60 24.93 14.64
CA ILE A 211 9.54 25.25 13.69
C ILE A 211 8.16 25.16 14.35
N GLU A 212 7.93 24.18 15.22
CA GLU A 212 6.70 24.06 16.01
C GLU A 212 6.48 25.28 16.94
N GLU A 213 7.55 25.80 17.55
CA GLU A 213 7.49 26.95 18.43
C GLU A 213 7.22 28.26 17.67
N PHE A 214 7.95 28.52 16.58
CA PHE A 214 7.90 29.81 15.89
C PHE A 214 6.92 29.83 14.71
N PHE A 215 6.56 28.69 14.14
CA PHE A 215 5.69 28.57 12.95
C PHE A 215 4.64 27.45 13.09
N PRO A 216 3.87 27.41 14.20
CA PRO A 216 2.96 26.31 14.49
C PRO A 216 1.91 26.07 13.38
N GLN A 217 1.48 27.14 12.70
CA GLN A 217 0.50 27.02 11.61
C GLN A 217 1.08 26.32 10.37
N ILE A 218 2.38 26.52 10.07
CA ILE A 218 3.01 25.94 8.86
C ILE A 218 3.31 24.46 9.05
N VAL A 219 3.59 24.00 10.27
CA VAL A 219 3.83 22.56 10.57
C VAL A 219 2.54 21.77 10.74
N ASP A 220 1.39 22.40 10.76
CA ASP A 220 0.12 21.68 10.82
C ASP A 220 -0.12 20.92 9.52
N THR A 221 -0.38 19.62 9.65
CA THR A 221 -0.69 18.76 8.50
C THR A 221 -1.94 19.19 7.76
N HIS A 222 -2.94 19.78 8.46
CA HIS A 222 -4.13 20.32 7.84
C HIS A 222 -3.83 21.52 6.97
N PHE A 223 -2.96 22.42 7.42
CA PHE A 223 -2.55 23.59 6.63
C PHE A 223 -1.94 23.16 5.30
N THR A 224 -1.01 22.20 5.32
CA THR A 224 -0.40 21.70 4.09
C THR A 224 -1.43 21.02 3.17
N ALA A 225 -2.34 20.22 3.72
CA ALA A 225 -3.38 19.54 2.94
C ALA A 225 -4.38 20.55 2.32
N GLU A 226 -4.75 21.60 3.04
CA GLU A 226 -5.61 22.69 2.52
C GLU A 226 -4.90 23.49 1.42
N MET A 227 -3.62 23.77 1.57
CA MET A 227 -2.82 24.43 0.54
C MET A 227 -2.77 23.60 -0.73
N GLU A 228 -2.49 22.29 -0.63
CA GLU A 228 -2.49 21.36 -1.76
C GLU A 228 -3.86 21.31 -2.44
N SER A 229 -4.96 21.29 -1.68
CA SER A 229 -6.32 21.31 -2.20
C SER A 229 -6.65 22.63 -2.90
N SER A 230 -6.14 23.76 -2.39
CA SER A 230 -6.28 25.07 -3.02
C SER A 230 -5.53 25.14 -4.35
N LEU A 231 -4.32 24.57 -4.42
CA LEU A 231 -3.55 24.48 -5.66
C LEU A 231 -4.28 23.62 -6.72
N ASP A 232 -4.85 22.48 -6.32
CA ASP A 232 -5.69 21.67 -7.22
C ASP A 232 -6.92 22.44 -7.72
N SER A 233 -7.51 23.29 -6.86
CA SER A 233 -8.66 24.13 -7.22
C SER A 233 -8.28 25.22 -8.22
N ILE A 234 -7.07 25.77 -8.12
CA ILE A 234 -6.51 26.72 -9.09
C ILE A 234 -6.27 26.01 -10.43
N GLU A 235 -5.66 24.81 -10.43
CA GLU A 235 -5.44 23.99 -11.64
C GLU A 235 -6.75 23.68 -12.35
N ALA A 236 -7.80 23.37 -11.59
CA ALA A 236 -9.15 23.11 -12.12
C ALA A 236 -9.90 24.37 -12.57
N GLY A 237 -9.32 25.58 -12.46
CA GLY A 237 -9.96 26.85 -12.78
C GLY A 237 -11.11 27.25 -11.85
N LYS A 238 -11.20 26.67 -10.67
CA LYS A 238 -12.28 26.92 -9.67
C LYS A 238 -11.93 28.03 -8.68
N GLN A 239 -10.65 28.36 -8.56
CA GLN A 239 -10.15 29.36 -7.62
C GLN A 239 -9.06 30.22 -8.28
N GLU A 240 -9.05 31.51 -7.96
CA GLU A 240 -8.04 32.46 -8.41
C GLU A 240 -6.78 32.35 -7.54
N TRP A 241 -5.61 32.19 -8.15
CA TRP A 241 -4.36 32.05 -7.43
C TRP A 241 -4.00 33.25 -6.55
N ILE A 242 -4.38 34.48 -6.99
CA ILE A 242 -4.12 35.73 -6.23
C ILE A 242 -4.78 35.64 -4.85
N LYS A 243 -6.01 35.15 -4.75
CA LYS A 243 -6.73 35.00 -3.47
C LYS A 243 -6.05 34.01 -2.54
N VAL A 244 -5.48 32.93 -3.09
CA VAL A 244 -4.76 31.94 -2.29
C VAL A 244 -3.47 32.53 -1.73
N VAL A 245 -2.72 33.30 -2.53
CA VAL A 245 -1.51 33.97 -2.10
C VAL A 245 -1.83 35.05 -1.06
N ASP A 246 -2.88 35.83 -1.27
CA ASP A 246 -3.30 36.90 -0.33
C ASP A 246 -3.75 36.34 1.04
N GLN A 247 -4.31 35.14 1.07
CA GLN A 247 -4.67 34.44 2.30
C GLN A 247 -3.46 33.85 3.04
N PHE A 248 -2.38 33.58 2.32
CA PHE A 248 -1.15 33.02 2.90
C PHE A 248 -0.27 34.09 3.55
N TYR A 249 -0.25 35.32 3.00
CA TYR A 249 0.54 36.45 3.47
C TYR A 249 -0.29 37.40 4.36
#